data_cd49cbe883b5b40939d778ad0746b98f
#
_entry.id   cd49cbe883b5b40939d778ad0746b98f
#
_cell.length_a   1.000
_cell.length_b   1.000
_cell.length_c   1.000
_cell.angle_alpha   90.00
_cell.angle_beta   90.00
_cell.angle_gamma   90.00
#
_symmetry.space_group_name_H-M   'P 1'
#
loop_
_entity.id
_entity.type
_entity.pdbx_description
1 polymer ?
#
loop_
_entity_poly.entity_id
_entity_poly.type
_entity_poly.pdbx_seq_one_letter_code
_entity_poly.pdbx_strand_id
1 'polypeptide(L)'
;MKRLIRLAAFFTAFCLLLPAYAHAEPLENTCPLTLTAPSALLMEAHTGTVIFEKNAQEARPAASITKLMTLLLTFERLADQTITLQDPVTVSANAARQTGSQAFLDASSTYTVEQLLKATVISSANDAAVALAEHLAGTEESFVRLMNEKAVQLQLENTHYVNSTGLPAQGQYTC
;
A
#
# COMPACT_ATOMS: atom_id res chain seq x y z
N MET A 1 25.58 -37.57 45.39
CA MET A 1 26.53 -36.66 44.73
C MET A 1 26.57 -36.80 43.19
N LYS A 2 26.85 -37.96 42.61
CA LYS A 2 26.95 -38.11 41.13
C LYS A 2 25.69 -37.77 40.32
N ARG A 3 24.47 -37.97 40.87
CA ARG A 3 23.19 -37.57 40.21
C ARG A 3 22.95 -36.05 40.22
N LEU A 4 23.31 -35.35 41.28
CA LEU A 4 23.19 -33.88 41.37
C LEU A 4 24.16 -33.18 40.36
N ILE A 5 25.38 -33.69 40.24
CA ILE A 5 26.37 -33.14 39.31
C ILE A 5 25.90 -33.32 37.85
N ARG A 6 25.27 -34.45 37.52
CA ARG A 6 24.71 -34.70 36.18
C ARG A 6 23.51 -33.77 35.87
N LEU A 7 22.63 -33.50 36.84
CA LEU A 7 21.53 -32.56 36.67
C LEU A 7 22.03 -31.10 36.49
N ALA A 8 23.03 -30.69 37.29
CA ALA A 8 23.62 -29.36 37.14
C ALA A 8 24.32 -29.17 35.81
N ALA A 9 25.05 -30.21 35.30
CA ALA A 9 25.68 -30.15 33.99
C ALA A 9 24.67 -30.10 32.84
N PHE A 10 23.51 -30.77 32.96
CA PHE A 10 22.45 -30.71 31.95
C PHE A 10 21.76 -29.34 31.93
N PHE A 11 21.56 -28.72 33.10
CA PHE A 11 20.94 -27.39 33.22
C PHE A 11 21.84 -26.28 32.64
N THR A 12 23.16 -26.34 32.90
CA THR A 12 24.14 -25.40 32.32
C THR A 12 24.26 -25.57 30.80
N ALA A 13 24.23 -26.79 30.27
CA ALA A 13 24.26 -27.03 28.85
C ALA A 13 22.97 -26.53 28.15
N PHE A 14 21.83 -26.66 28.82
CA PHE A 14 20.54 -26.14 28.29
C PHE A 14 20.49 -24.61 28.26
N CYS A 15 21.03 -23.91 29.28
CA CYS A 15 21.11 -22.45 29.26
C CYS A 15 22.05 -21.88 28.20
N LEU A 16 23.07 -22.63 27.75
CA LEU A 16 23.97 -22.24 26.68
C LEU A 16 23.37 -22.43 25.26
N LEU A 17 22.26 -23.16 25.16
CA LEU A 17 21.55 -23.40 23.90
C LEU A 17 20.38 -22.41 23.67
N LEU A 18 20.09 -21.54 24.64
CA LEU A 18 19.11 -20.48 24.41
C LEU A 18 19.69 -19.48 23.41
N PRO A 19 19.02 -19.27 22.25
CA PRO A 19 19.46 -18.25 21.32
C PRO A 19 19.51 -16.93 22.06
N ALA A 20 20.68 -16.30 22.13
CA ALA A 20 20.76 -14.91 22.53
C ALA A 20 19.94 -14.12 21.50
N TYR A 21 18.72 -13.74 21.86
CA TYR A 21 18.01 -12.71 21.13
C TYR A 21 18.84 -11.45 21.27
N ALA A 22 19.72 -11.21 20.32
CA ALA A 22 20.32 -9.91 20.16
C ALA A 22 19.16 -8.96 19.84
N HIS A 23 18.68 -8.23 20.85
CA HIS A 23 17.92 -7.03 20.59
C HIS A 23 18.92 -6.11 19.88
N ALA A 24 18.83 -6.03 18.57
CA ALA A 24 19.43 -4.91 17.86
C ALA A 24 18.74 -3.67 18.43
N GLU A 25 19.48 -2.87 19.21
CA GLU A 25 19.00 -1.55 19.56
C GLU A 25 18.66 -0.83 18.23
N PRO A 26 17.51 -0.13 18.18
CA PRO A 26 17.21 0.68 17.02
C PRO A 26 18.43 1.58 16.80
N LEU A 27 19.00 1.55 15.59
CA LEU A 27 20.05 2.49 15.22
C LEU A 27 19.50 3.89 15.56
N GLU A 28 20.04 4.53 16.61
CA GLU A 28 19.71 5.92 16.87
C GLU A 28 19.90 6.67 15.54
N ASN A 29 18.87 7.38 15.16
CA ASN A 29 18.79 8.05 13.87
C ASN A 29 19.83 9.18 13.83
N THR A 30 21.09 8.77 13.60
CA THR A 30 22.27 9.66 13.63
C THR A 30 22.44 10.45 12.32
N CYS A 31 21.50 10.29 11.39
CA CYS A 31 21.54 11.04 10.13
C CYS A 31 21.09 12.49 10.40
N PRO A 32 21.97 13.49 10.25
CA PRO A 32 21.66 14.89 10.55
C PRO A 32 20.79 15.56 9.48
N LEU A 33 19.90 14.82 8.82
CA LEU A 33 19.02 15.34 7.79
C LEU A 33 17.92 16.21 8.42
N THR A 34 17.96 17.50 8.07
CA THR A 34 16.85 18.41 8.38
C THR A 34 15.90 18.43 7.18
N LEU A 35 14.72 17.83 7.33
CA LEU A 35 13.69 17.80 6.30
C LEU A 35 12.53 18.71 6.67
N THR A 36 12.04 19.51 5.72
CA THR A 36 10.85 20.33 5.86
C THR A 36 9.56 19.50 5.72
N ALA A 37 9.65 18.33 5.08
CA ALA A 37 8.51 17.41 4.99
C ALA A 37 7.98 17.03 6.39
N PRO A 38 6.65 17.03 6.60
CA PRO A 38 6.05 16.67 7.88
C PRO A 38 6.33 15.23 8.29
N SER A 39 6.35 14.30 7.33
CA SER A 39 6.73 12.89 7.51
C SER A 39 7.71 12.47 6.43
N ALA A 40 8.61 11.56 6.75
CA ALA A 40 9.56 11.00 5.81
C ALA A 40 10.01 9.62 6.24
N LEU A 41 10.26 8.75 5.27
CA LEU A 41 10.85 7.43 5.45
C LEU A 41 11.88 7.19 4.36
N LEU A 42 13.06 6.74 4.75
CA LEU A 42 14.09 6.23 3.84
C LEU A 42 14.40 4.79 4.21
N MET A 43 14.21 3.89 3.28
CA MET A 43 14.38 2.46 3.49
C MET A 43 15.25 1.88 2.37
N GLU A 44 16.13 0.94 2.71
CA GLU A 44 16.86 0.15 1.73
C GLU A 44 15.88 -0.84 1.07
N ALA A 45 15.76 -0.79 -0.25
CA ALA A 45 14.68 -1.46 -0.98
C ALA A 45 14.80 -3.00 -1.01
N HIS A 46 15.99 -3.54 -0.86
CA HIS A 46 16.21 -5.00 -0.94
C HIS A 46 16.01 -5.69 0.41
N THR A 47 16.45 -5.07 1.48
CA THR A 47 16.41 -5.64 2.84
C THR A 47 15.24 -5.15 3.68
N GLY A 48 14.60 -4.04 3.29
CA GLY A 48 13.59 -3.37 4.09
C GLY A 48 14.15 -2.62 5.31
N THR A 49 15.48 -2.46 5.40
CA THR A 49 16.10 -1.76 6.54
C THR A 49 15.77 -0.28 6.50
N VAL A 50 15.15 0.24 7.56
CA VAL A 50 14.88 1.67 7.71
C VAL A 50 16.20 2.39 8.04
N ILE A 51 16.58 3.34 7.18
CA ILE A 51 17.81 4.15 7.30
C ILE A 51 17.50 5.48 8.01
N PHE A 52 16.33 6.05 7.75
CA PHE A 52 15.86 7.29 8.33
C PHE A 52 14.35 7.30 8.43
N GLU A 53 13.82 7.84 9.52
CA GLU A 53 12.39 8.08 9.66
C GLU A 53 12.11 9.39 10.41
N LYS A 54 11.00 10.01 10.04
CA LYS A 54 10.43 11.18 10.71
C LYS A 54 8.92 11.06 10.65
N ASN A 55 8.26 10.92 11.80
CA ASN A 55 6.81 10.78 11.90
C ASN A 55 6.24 9.75 10.88
N ALA A 56 6.97 8.65 10.65
CA ALA A 56 6.64 7.67 9.61
C ALA A 56 5.30 6.96 9.87
N GLN A 57 4.88 6.87 11.13
CA GLN A 57 3.63 6.23 11.54
C GLN A 57 2.46 7.22 11.69
N GLU A 58 2.68 8.51 11.40
CA GLU A 58 1.63 9.50 11.52
C GLU A 58 0.66 9.41 10.33
N ALA A 59 -0.62 9.16 10.63
CA ALA A 59 -1.66 9.08 9.61
C ALA A 59 -1.86 10.44 8.90
N ARG A 60 -1.73 10.43 7.58
CA ARG A 60 -1.80 11.63 6.73
C ARG A 60 -2.60 11.36 5.45
N PRO A 61 -3.21 12.40 4.85
CA PRO A 61 -3.77 12.28 3.51
C PRO A 61 -2.67 11.91 2.51
N ALA A 62 -2.86 10.81 1.79
CA ALA A 62 -1.89 10.31 0.82
C ALA A 62 -2.00 10.97 -0.57
N ALA A 63 -3.07 11.72 -0.81
CA ALA A 63 -3.39 12.26 -2.13
C ALA A 63 -3.28 11.13 -3.20
N SER A 64 -2.71 11.42 -4.37
CA SER A 64 -2.62 10.45 -5.48
C SER A 64 -1.77 9.21 -5.19
N ILE A 65 -1.00 9.16 -4.09
CA ILE A 65 -0.33 7.93 -3.65
C ILE A 65 -1.37 6.83 -3.37
N THR A 66 -2.58 7.17 -3.00
CA THR A 66 -3.73 6.25 -2.88
C THR A 66 -3.89 5.34 -4.11
N LYS A 67 -3.62 5.85 -5.32
CA LYS A 67 -3.72 5.09 -6.56
C LYS A 67 -2.77 3.89 -6.64
N LEU A 68 -1.73 3.82 -5.80
CA LEU A 68 -0.89 2.63 -5.69
C LEU A 68 -1.71 1.40 -5.27
N MET A 69 -2.69 1.56 -4.36
CA MET A 69 -3.60 0.47 -4.00
C MET A 69 -4.54 0.12 -5.16
N THR A 70 -5.06 1.11 -5.88
CA THR A 70 -5.88 0.89 -7.09
C THR A 70 -5.11 0.10 -8.14
N LEU A 71 -3.85 0.48 -8.39
CA LEU A 71 -2.97 -0.21 -9.33
C LEU A 71 -2.62 -1.62 -8.84
N LEU A 72 -2.31 -1.79 -7.55
CA LEU A 72 -2.00 -3.09 -6.97
C LEU A 72 -3.14 -4.09 -7.21
N LEU A 73 -4.36 -3.72 -6.87
CA LEU A 73 -5.54 -4.57 -7.07
C LEU A 73 -5.80 -4.86 -8.55
N THR A 74 -5.54 -3.89 -9.44
CA THR A 74 -5.66 -4.10 -10.89
C THR A 74 -4.60 -5.09 -11.38
N PHE A 75 -3.34 -4.95 -10.93
CA PHE A 75 -2.27 -5.87 -11.32
C PHE A 75 -2.46 -7.29 -10.75
N GLU A 76 -3.04 -7.43 -9.57
CA GLU A 76 -3.41 -8.74 -9.03
C GLU A 76 -4.44 -9.44 -9.94
N ARG A 77 -5.46 -8.70 -10.42
CA ARG A 77 -6.46 -9.23 -11.35
C ARG A 77 -5.88 -9.60 -12.72
N LEU A 78 -4.86 -8.88 -13.16
CA LEU A 78 -4.11 -9.24 -14.37
C LEU A 78 -3.25 -10.50 -14.14
N ALA A 79 -2.62 -10.62 -12.97
CA ALA A 79 -1.76 -11.75 -12.62
C ALA A 79 -2.56 -13.05 -12.45
N ASP A 80 -3.76 -13.00 -11.88
CA ASP A 80 -4.66 -14.14 -11.74
C ASP A 80 -5.52 -14.40 -13.01
N GLN A 81 -5.31 -13.60 -14.06
CA GLN A 81 -5.96 -13.71 -15.37
C GLN A 81 -7.50 -13.54 -15.34
N THR A 82 -8.05 -12.90 -14.30
CA THR A 82 -9.48 -12.57 -14.24
C THR A 82 -9.84 -11.41 -15.15
N ILE A 83 -8.84 -10.58 -15.50
CA ILE A 83 -8.93 -9.56 -16.56
C ILE A 83 -7.69 -9.63 -17.45
N THR A 84 -7.79 -9.00 -18.62
CA THR A 84 -6.66 -8.82 -19.55
C THR A 84 -6.42 -7.33 -19.83
N LEU A 85 -5.22 -6.99 -20.31
CA LEU A 85 -4.89 -5.63 -20.73
C LEU A 85 -5.80 -5.11 -21.86
N GLN A 86 -6.39 -6.00 -22.65
CA GLN A 86 -7.22 -5.66 -23.81
C GLN A 86 -8.72 -5.65 -23.50
N ASP A 87 -9.10 -5.97 -22.27
CA ASP A 87 -10.52 -5.96 -21.90
C ASP A 87 -11.10 -4.56 -22.05
N PRO A 88 -12.30 -4.46 -22.66
CA PRO A 88 -12.97 -3.19 -22.84
C PRO A 88 -13.62 -2.71 -21.55
N VAL A 89 -13.37 -1.47 -21.17
CA VAL A 89 -13.94 -0.80 -20.00
C VAL A 89 -14.78 0.36 -20.49
N THR A 90 -16.07 0.33 -20.21
CA THR A 90 -16.97 1.46 -20.52
C THR A 90 -16.90 2.48 -19.37
N VAL A 91 -16.61 3.73 -19.71
CA VAL A 91 -16.50 4.81 -18.73
C VAL A 91 -17.89 5.24 -18.26
N SER A 92 -18.11 5.17 -16.95
CA SER A 92 -19.35 5.63 -16.34
C SER A 92 -19.44 7.16 -16.30
N ALA A 93 -20.65 7.68 -16.10
CA ALA A 93 -20.84 9.11 -15.85
C ALA A 93 -20.16 9.54 -14.52
N ASN A 94 -19.99 8.64 -13.55
CA ASN A 94 -19.28 8.92 -12.32
C ASN A 94 -17.78 9.06 -12.57
N ALA A 95 -17.17 8.14 -13.30
CA ALA A 95 -15.76 8.22 -13.69
C ALA A 95 -15.47 9.48 -14.50
N ALA A 96 -16.26 9.77 -15.53
CA ALA A 96 -16.07 10.94 -16.40
C ALA A 96 -16.20 12.30 -15.68
N ARG A 97 -16.93 12.36 -14.56
CA ARG A 97 -17.11 13.60 -13.77
C ARG A 97 -16.05 13.82 -12.68
N GLN A 98 -15.09 12.93 -12.56
CA GLN A 98 -14.02 13.11 -11.57
C GLN A 98 -13.29 14.44 -11.79
N THR A 99 -12.77 15.02 -10.71
CA THR A 99 -12.05 16.29 -10.73
C THR A 99 -10.55 16.10 -10.45
N GLY A 100 -9.79 17.18 -10.51
CA GLY A 100 -8.34 17.12 -10.32
C GLY A 100 -7.62 16.65 -11.57
N SER A 101 -6.60 15.79 -11.43
CA SER A 101 -5.88 15.21 -12.56
C SER A 101 -6.78 14.25 -13.33
N GLN A 102 -6.89 14.45 -14.64
CA GLN A 102 -7.82 13.70 -15.51
C GLN A 102 -7.14 13.36 -16.85
N ALA A 103 -7.61 12.29 -17.47
CA ALA A 103 -7.36 11.98 -18.87
C ALA A 103 -8.47 12.53 -19.79
N PHE A 104 -9.51 13.15 -19.19
CA PHE A 104 -10.70 13.68 -19.88
C PHE A 104 -11.44 12.60 -20.67
N LEU A 105 -11.71 11.48 -19.98
CA LEU A 105 -12.43 10.38 -20.58
C LEU A 105 -13.90 10.73 -20.81
N ASP A 106 -14.40 10.42 -22.00
CA ASP A 106 -15.81 10.65 -22.34
C ASP A 106 -16.71 9.57 -21.71
N ALA A 107 -17.82 9.99 -21.11
CA ALA A 107 -18.82 9.08 -20.60
C ALA A 107 -19.39 8.21 -21.74
N SER A 108 -19.63 6.92 -21.45
CA SER A 108 -20.09 5.89 -22.38
C SER A 108 -19.08 5.49 -23.46
N SER A 109 -17.90 6.13 -23.51
CA SER A 109 -16.80 5.66 -24.36
C SER A 109 -16.13 4.43 -23.74
N THR A 110 -15.48 3.66 -24.59
CA THR A 110 -14.80 2.41 -24.20
C THR A 110 -13.30 2.57 -24.38
N TYR A 111 -12.55 2.21 -23.34
CA TYR A 111 -11.08 2.18 -23.31
C TYR A 111 -10.63 0.79 -22.87
N THR A 112 -9.41 0.40 -23.21
CA THR A 112 -8.85 -0.85 -22.70
C THR A 112 -8.31 -0.66 -21.28
N VAL A 113 -8.22 -1.75 -20.52
CA VAL A 113 -7.53 -1.76 -19.18
C VAL A 113 -6.13 -1.16 -19.30
N GLU A 114 -5.39 -1.49 -20.38
CA GLU A 114 -4.05 -0.93 -20.63
C GLU A 114 -4.05 0.60 -20.76
N GLN A 115 -5.00 1.16 -21.51
CA GLN A 115 -5.12 2.60 -21.71
C GLN A 115 -5.43 3.30 -20.37
N LEU A 116 -6.36 2.75 -19.58
CA LEU A 116 -6.72 3.30 -18.27
C LEU A 116 -5.57 3.17 -17.26
N LEU A 117 -4.83 2.06 -17.25
CA LEU A 117 -3.62 1.91 -16.44
C LEU A 117 -2.57 2.97 -16.79
N LYS A 118 -2.30 3.17 -18.10
CA LYS A 118 -1.36 4.20 -18.55
C LYS A 118 -1.80 5.60 -18.13
N ALA A 119 -3.08 5.93 -18.27
CA ALA A 119 -3.65 7.21 -17.84
C ALA A 119 -3.51 7.40 -16.31
N THR A 120 -3.80 6.36 -15.54
CA THR A 120 -3.67 6.38 -14.07
C THR A 120 -2.23 6.56 -13.61
N VAL A 121 -1.26 5.86 -14.23
CA VAL A 121 0.15 5.90 -13.83
C VAL A 121 0.83 7.19 -14.31
N ILE A 122 0.65 7.57 -15.59
CA ILE A 122 1.43 8.64 -16.22
C ILE A 122 0.83 10.01 -15.88
N SER A 123 -0.50 10.14 -15.98
CA SER A 123 -1.21 11.42 -15.79
C SER A 123 -1.85 11.52 -14.39
N SER A 124 -1.74 10.48 -13.57
CA SER A 124 -2.43 10.39 -12.28
C SER A 124 -3.96 10.60 -12.42
N ALA A 125 -4.53 10.16 -13.53
CA ALA A 125 -5.90 10.44 -13.94
C ALA A 125 -6.93 9.83 -12.98
N ASN A 126 -7.77 10.67 -12.38
CA ASN A 126 -8.80 10.25 -11.42
C ASN A 126 -9.96 9.52 -12.13
N ASP A 127 -10.37 10.01 -13.29
CA ASP A 127 -11.38 9.39 -14.15
C ASP A 127 -10.99 7.97 -14.57
N ALA A 128 -9.74 7.76 -14.94
CA ALA A 128 -9.22 6.44 -15.28
C ALA A 128 -9.14 5.50 -14.05
N ALA A 129 -8.74 6.02 -12.89
CA ALA A 129 -8.68 5.24 -11.65
C ALA A 129 -10.07 4.77 -11.22
N VAL A 130 -11.08 5.65 -11.29
CA VAL A 130 -12.47 5.28 -10.98
C VAL A 130 -13.03 4.30 -12.02
N ALA A 131 -12.74 4.49 -13.31
CA ALA A 131 -13.17 3.55 -14.35
C ALA A 131 -12.59 2.14 -14.13
N LEU A 132 -11.31 2.03 -13.74
CA LEU A 132 -10.71 0.75 -13.35
C LEU A 132 -11.38 0.17 -12.10
N ALA A 133 -11.61 0.98 -11.07
CA ALA A 133 -12.26 0.55 -9.85
C ALA A 133 -13.67 -0.03 -10.10
N GLU A 134 -14.46 0.67 -10.91
CA GLU A 134 -15.81 0.24 -11.27
C GLU A 134 -15.78 -1.03 -12.15
N HIS A 135 -14.82 -1.14 -13.06
CA HIS A 135 -14.64 -2.35 -13.87
C HIS A 135 -14.34 -3.58 -13.01
N LEU A 136 -13.50 -3.43 -12.00
CA LEU A 136 -13.06 -4.54 -11.14
C LEU A 136 -14.07 -4.96 -10.09
N ALA A 137 -14.92 -4.05 -9.63
CA ALA A 137 -15.83 -4.30 -8.50
C ALA A 137 -17.29 -3.91 -8.74
N GLY A 138 -17.62 -3.45 -9.94
CA GLY A 138 -18.95 -2.99 -10.32
C GLY A 138 -19.25 -1.55 -9.89
N THR A 139 -18.75 -1.10 -8.73
CA THR A 139 -18.86 0.27 -8.23
C THR A 139 -17.58 0.70 -7.52
N GLU A 140 -17.28 2.01 -7.49
CA GLU A 140 -16.16 2.52 -6.71
C GLU A 140 -16.30 2.19 -5.22
N GLU A 141 -17.50 2.26 -4.65
CA GLU A 141 -17.75 1.88 -3.26
C GLU A 141 -17.38 0.42 -2.96
N SER A 142 -17.75 -0.51 -3.86
CA SER A 142 -17.37 -1.91 -3.74
C SER A 142 -15.86 -2.09 -3.86
N PHE A 143 -15.22 -1.31 -4.73
CA PHE A 143 -13.76 -1.34 -4.87
C PHE A 143 -13.05 -0.81 -3.63
N VAL A 144 -13.56 0.26 -3.01
CA VAL A 144 -13.01 0.79 -1.74
C VAL A 144 -13.05 -0.25 -0.63
N ARG A 145 -14.09 -1.11 -0.58
CA ARG A 145 -14.09 -2.25 0.36
C ARG A 145 -12.92 -3.19 0.09
N LEU A 146 -12.64 -3.53 -1.18
CA LEU A 146 -11.48 -4.35 -1.55
C LEU A 146 -10.16 -3.68 -1.18
N MET A 147 -10.03 -2.36 -1.36
CA MET A 147 -8.85 -1.61 -0.94
C MET A 147 -8.60 -1.74 0.58
N ASN A 148 -9.64 -1.60 1.39
CA ASN A 148 -9.52 -1.74 2.84
C ASN A 148 -9.27 -3.19 3.27
N GLU A 149 -9.89 -4.18 2.62
CA GLU A 149 -9.58 -5.60 2.83
C GLU A 149 -8.10 -5.91 2.50
N LYS A 150 -7.59 -5.34 1.41
CA LYS A 150 -6.18 -5.47 1.02
C LYS A 150 -5.26 -4.78 2.03
N ALA A 151 -5.63 -3.61 2.54
CA ALA A 151 -4.87 -2.92 3.59
C ALA A 151 -4.73 -3.81 4.84
N VAL A 152 -5.81 -4.48 5.27
CA VAL A 152 -5.76 -5.45 6.37
C VAL A 152 -4.85 -6.65 6.04
N GLN A 153 -4.96 -7.23 4.83
CA GLN A 153 -4.10 -8.33 4.40
C GLN A 153 -2.60 -7.97 4.40
N LEU A 154 -2.30 -6.71 4.07
CA LEU A 154 -0.93 -6.16 4.05
C LEU A 154 -0.50 -5.62 5.43
N GLN A 155 -1.34 -5.75 6.46
CA GLN A 155 -1.08 -5.25 7.83
C GLN A 155 -0.81 -3.74 7.89
N LEU A 156 -1.48 -2.97 7.03
CA LEU A 156 -1.38 -1.51 7.01
C LEU A 156 -2.31 -0.91 8.07
N GLU A 157 -1.91 -0.98 9.34
CA GLU A 157 -2.76 -0.61 10.49
C GLU A 157 -3.18 0.87 10.48
N ASN A 158 -2.33 1.76 9.94
CA ASN A 158 -2.57 3.19 9.86
C ASN A 158 -3.00 3.62 8.45
N THR A 159 -3.83 2.79 7.77
CA THR A 159 -4.31 3.07 6.42
C THR A 159 -5.80 2.81 6.32
N HIS A 160 -6.52 3.78 5.76
CA HIS A 160 -7.95 3.64 5.46
C HIS A 160 -8.29 4.40 4.18
N TYR A 161 -8.99 3.73 3.28
CA TYR A 161 -9.42 4.26 1.99
C TYR A 161 -10.91 4.60 2.00
N VAL A 162 -11.28 5.72 1.35
CA VAL A 162 -12.65 6.19 1.17
C VAL A 162 -12.98 6.36 -0.33
N ASN A 163 -11.96 6.53 -1.17
CA ASN A 163 -12.09 6.57 -2.63
C ASN A 163 -10.85 5.93 -3.28
N SER A 164 -10.94 5.68 -4.58
CA SER A 164 -9.90 5.02 -5.37
C SER A 164 -8.81 5.98 -5.88
N THR A 165 -8.97 7.28 -5.68
CA THR A 165 -8.18 8.33 -6.35
C THR A 165 -7.22 9.07 -5.43
N GLY A 166 -7.56 9.20 -4.14
CA GLY A 166 -6.86 10.03 -3.18
C GLY A 166 -7.36 11.48 -3.13
N LEU A 167 -8.49 11.78 -3.76
CA LEU A 167 -9.16 13.06 -3.54
C LEU A 167 -9.53 13.24 -2.06
N PRO A 168 -9.50 14.48 -1.54
CA PRO A 168 -9.77 14.71 -0.13
C PRO A 168 -11.13 14.14 0.29
N ALA A 169 -11.13 13.30 1.31
CA ALA A 169 -12.32 12.73 1.91
C ALA A 169 -12.10 12.53 3.41
N GLN A 170 -13.13 12.74 4.21
CA GLN A 170 -13.05 12.49 5.65
C GLN A 170 -12.82 11.00 5.91
N GLY A 171 -11.83 10.71 6.74
CA GLY A 171 -11.49 9.33 7.08
C GLY A 171 -10.51 8.64 6.12
N GLN A 172 -10.00 9.34 5.08
CA GLN A 172 -8.98 8.78 4.19
C GLN A 172 -7.59 9.18 4.63
N TYR A 173 -6.75 8.19 4.94
CA TYR A 173 -5.38 8.40 5.41
C TYR A 173 -4.50 7.17 5.17
N THR A 174 -3.19 7.38 5.21
CA THR A 174 -2.14 6.34 5.30
C THR A 174 -0.94 6.90 6.06
N CYS A 175 0.02 6.07 6.42
CA CYS A 175 1.31 6.47 6.98
C CYS A 175 2.47 6.04 6.07
#